data_b5755984751150eb6d7ce12c28d216cd
#
_entry.id   b5755984751150eb6d7ce12c28d216cd
#
_cell.length_a   1.000
_cell.length_b   1.000
_cell.length_c   1.000
_cell.angle_alpha   90.00
_cell.angle_beta   90.00
_cell.angle_gamma   90.00
#
_symmetry.space_group_name_H-M   'P 1'
#
loop_
_entity.id
_entity.type
_entity.pdbx_description
1 polymer ?
#
loop_
_entity_poly.entity_id
_entity_poly.type
_entity_poly.pdbx_seq_one_letter_code
_entity_poly.pdbx_strand_id
1 'polypeptide(L)'
;MGYTFHTEGDGEPIVVGYHHWGKDVVNHLRGMFGIVIWDTHTKTMFAARDQFGIKPLYYATTEAGAVFASEMKCILEMADEIGLELNLDRRAIEHYVDLQYVPEPESLHAHIRRVESGCTVTLRPGEDVVAERYFKPRFPVQQVKQGEEQQLFNRIAEALEAVSYTHLTLPTKRIV
;
A
#
# COMPACT_ATOMS: atom_id res chain seq x y z
N MET A 1 20.11 14.36 -5.38
CA MET A 1 20.33 13.69 -4.09
C MET A 1 21.77 13.25 -3.85
N GLY A 2 22.61 13.05 -4.83
CA GLY A 2 24.02 12.64 -4.65
C GLY A 2 24.25 11.24 -4.07
N TYR A 3 23.18 10.43 -3.99
CA TYR A 3 23.27 9.04 -3.53
C TYR A 3 23.64 8.12 -4.70
N THR A 4 24.59 7.23 -4.47
CA THR A 4 24.96 6.21 -5.45
C THR A 4 24.24 4.91 -5.11
N PHE A 5 23.34 4.46 -5.98
CA PHE A 5 22.62 3.19 -5.80
C PHE A 5 23.57 2.01 -6.02
N HIS A 6 23.46 0.99 -5.17
CA HIS A 6 24.29 -0.20 -5.18
C HIS A 6 23.61 -1.41 -5.79
N THR A 7 22.27 -1.35 -5.91
CA THR A 7 21.45 -2.43 -6.47
C THR A 7 20.61 -1.93 -7.64
N GLU A 8 20.13 -2.85 -8.47
CA GLU A 8 19.15 -2.57 -9.51
C GLU A 8 17.71 -2.85 -9.05
N GLY A 9 17.53 -3.17 -7.76
CA GLY A 9 16.24 -3.46 -7.16
C GLY A 9 15.45 -2.20 -6.81
N ASP A 10 14.14 -2.32 -6.76
CA ASP A 10 13.22 -1.24 -6.41
C ASP A 10 13.13 -0.94 -4.89
N GLY A 11 13.65 -1.84 -4.06
CA GLY A 11 13.67 -1.66 -2.60
C GLY A 11 14.62 -0.59 -2.12
N GLU A 12 15.82 -0.48 -2.72
CA GLU A 12 16.82 0.49 -2.30
C GLU A 12 16.35 1.95 -2.48
N PRO A 13 15.77 2.35 -3.63
CA PRO A 13 15.19 3.68 -3.80
C PRO A 13 14.11 4.02 -2.76
N ILE A 14 13.32 3.05 -2.31
CA ILE A 14 12.29 3.26 -1.29
C ILE A 14 12.94 3.59 0.06
N VAL A 15 13.98 2.83 0.47
CA VAL A 15 14.70 3.07 1.73
C VAL A 15 15.42 4.42 1.72
N VAL A 16 16.10 4.74 0.62
CA VAL A 16 16.78 6.04 0.44
C VAL A 16 15.77 7.19 0.43
N GLY A 17 14.64 6.99 -0.25
CA GLY A 17 13.54 7.96 -0.26
C GLY A 17 12.94 8.18 1.13
N TYR A 18 12.72 7.12 1.89
CA TYR A 18 12.23 7.21 3.27
C TYR A 18 13.24 7.95 4.17
N HIS A 19 14.53 7.69 4.03
CA HIS A 19 15.56 8.41 4.76
C HIS A 19 15.54 9.91 4.46
N HIS A 20 15.21 10.30 3.22
CA HIS A 20 15.23 11.70 2.78
C HIS A 20 13.93 12.45 3.05
N TRP A 21 12.77 11.80 2.82
CA TRP A 21 11.44 12.41 2.90
C TRP A 21 10.58 11.89 4.06
N GLY A 22 11.07 10.89 4.80
CA GLY A 22 10.27 10.24 5.83
C GLY A 22 9.00 9.65 5.25
N LYS A 23 7.87 9.87 5.93
CA LYS A 23 6.54 9.39 5.49
C LYS A 23 6.13 9.91 4.10
N ASP A 24 6.63 11.07 3.69
CA ASP A 24 6.29 11.67 2.40
C ASP A 24 6.87 10.90 1.21
N VAL A 25 7.70 9.89 1.44
CA VAL A 25 8.19 8.99 0.39
C VAL A 25 7.06 8.47 -0.50
N VAL A 26 5.88 8.19 0.06
CA VAL A 26 4.71 7.68 -0.68
C VAL A 26 4.24 8.62 -1.79
N ASN A 27 4.48 9.93 -1.65
CA ASN A 27 4.14 10.94 -2.66
C ASN A 27 5.14 10.99 -3.82
N HIS A 28 6.29 10.32 -3.67
CA HIS A 28 7.34 10.20 -4.69
C HIS A 28 7.35 8.84 -5.38
N LEU A 29 6.53 7.89 -4.90
CA LEU A 29 6.40 6.57 -5.50
C LEU A 29 5.32 6.57 -6.59
N ARG A 30 5.65 5.97 -7.72
CA ARG A 30 4.71 5.72 -8.80
C ARG A 30 4.61 4.23 -9.06
N GLY A 31 3.42 3.68 -8.99
CA GLY A 31 3.20 2.27 -9.28
C GLY A 31 2.37 1.56 -8.21
N MET A 32 2.44 0.24 -8.19
CA MET A 32 1.72 -0.64 -7.29
C MET A 32 2.66 -1.13 -6.21
N PHE A 33 2.35 -0.86 -4.96
CA PHE A 33 3.22 -1.24 -3.84
C PHE A 33 2.46 -1.56 -2.56
N GLY A 34 3.02 -2.48 -1.80
CA GLY A 34 2.80 -2.66 -0.38
C GLY A 34 4.16 -2.69 0.28
N ILE A 35 4.48 -1.69 1.08
CA ILE A 35 5.79 -1.53 1.70
C ILE A 35 5.68 -1.52 3.22
N VAL A 36 6.70 -2.08 3.87
CA VAL A 36 6.87 -2.02 5.32
C VAL A 36 8.33 -1.69 5.60
N ILE A 37 8.57 -0.65 6.37
CA ILE A 37 9.89 -0.17 6.75
C ILE A 37 10.00 -0.16 8.27
N TRP A 38 11.03 -0.81 8.80
CA TRP A 38 11.41 -0.67 10.20
C TRP A 38 12.52 0.38 10.34
N ASP A 39 12.18 1.50 10.94
CA ASP A 39 13.14 2.53 11.28
C ASP A 39 13.76 2.22 12.65
N THR A 40 15.00 1.76 12.63
CA THR A 40 15.75 1.39 13.84
C THR A 40 16.11 2.58 14.71
N HIS A 41 16.13 3.79 14.14
CA HIS A 41 16.50 5.02 14.83
C HIS A 41 15.37 5.54 15.70
N THR A 42 14.19 5.65 15.09
CA THR A 42 12.97 6.13 15.74
C THR A 42 12.14 5.02 16.38
N LYS A 43 12.55 3.74 16.20
CA LYS A 43 11.78 2.56 16.62
C LYS A 43 10.36 2.57 16.07
N THR A 44 10.22 3.00 14.83
CA THR A 44 8.94 3.16 14.17
C THR A 44 8.78 2.12 13.07
N MET A 45 7.66 1.39 13.07
CA MET A 45 7.21 0.61 11.92
C MET A 45 6.36 1.53 11.04
N PHE A 46 6.77 1.72 9.80
CA PHE A 46 6.04 2.47 8.80
C PHE A 46 5.59 1.52 7.69
N ALA A 47 4.31 1.50 7.41
CA ALA A 47 3.74 0.73 6.31
C ALA A 47 2.95 1.66 5.39
N ALA A 48 2.93 1.36 4.10
CA ALA A 48 2.14 2.09 3.12
C ALA A 48 1.64 1.17 2.02
N ARG A 49 0.45 1.48 1.52
CA ARG A 49 -0.17 0.77 0.41
C ARG A 49 -0.47 1.73 -0.72
N ASP A 50 -0.32 1.27 -1.96
CA ASP A 50 -0.49 2.11 -3.14
C ASP A 50 -1.87 2.78 -3.23
N GLN A 51 -1.97 3.78 -4.09
CA GLN A 51 -3.11 4.69 -4.21
C GLN A 51 -4.45 3.97 -4.39
N PHE A 52 -4.46 2.85 -5.11
CA PHE A 52 -5.66 2.07 -5.43
C PHE A 52 -5.71 0.71 -4.75
N GLY A 53 -4.74 0.40 -3.88
CA GLY A 53 -4.67 -0.85 -3.14
C GLY A 53 -4.51 -2.08 -4.02
N ILE A 54 -3.80 -1.95 -5.14
CA ILE A 54 -3.57 -3.06 -6.07
C ILE A 54 -2.74 -4.16 -5.39
N LYS A 55 -1.73 -3.78 -4.60
CA LYS A 55 -0.98 -4.76 -3.81
C LYS A 55 -1.67 -4.95 -2.45
N PRO A 56 -1.92 -6.19 -2.03
CA PRO A 56 -2.50 -6.44 -0.71
C PRO A 56 -1.46 -6.18 0.39
N LEU A 57 -1.94 -5.67 1.52
CA LEU A 57 -1.13 -5.52 2.73
C LEU A 57 -2.02 -5.63 3.96
N TYR A 58 -1.76 -6.64 4.78
CA TYR A 58 -2.47 -6.90 6.03
C TYR A 58 -1.57 -6.65 7.21
N TYR A 59 -2.17 -6.39 8.37
CA TYR A 59 -1.45 -6.28 9.63
C TYR A 59 -2.31 -6.74 10.80
N ALA A 60 -1.62 -7.16 11.87
CA ALA A 60 -2.21 -7.39 13.18
C ALA A 60 -1.27 -6.81 14.23
N THR A 61 -1.85 -6.37 15.36
CA THR A 61 -1.10 -5.88 16.52
C THR A 61 -1.45 -6.72 17.73
N THR A 62 -0.43 -7.06 18.52
CA THR A 62 -0.56 -7.79 19.78
C THR A 62 0.31 -7.11 20.84
N GLU A 63 0.26 -7.59 22.07
CA GLU A 63 1.17 -7.12 23.12
C GLU A 63 2.65 -7.39 22.80
N ALA A 64 2.93 -8.43 22.01
CA ALA A 64 4.29 -8.79 21.56
C ALA A 64 4.80 -7.85 20.43
N GLY A 65 3.92 -7.11 19.75
CA GLY A 65 4.29 -6.21 18.66
C GLY A 65 3.29 -6.22 17.50
N ALA A 66 3.80 -5.98 16.31
CA ALA A 66 3.01 -5.95 15.09
C ALA A 66 3.58 -6.88 14.02
N VAL A 67 2.70 -7.50 13.26
CA VAL A 67 3.05 -8.31 12.09
C VAL A 67 2.38 -7.74 10.85
N PHE A 68 3.10 -7.75 9.73
CA PHE A 68 2.61 -7.36 8.42
C PHE A 68 2.82 -8.50 7.42
N ALA A 69 1.88 -8.66 6.52
CA ALA A 69 1.99 -9.62 5.43
C ALA A 69 1.19 -9.18 4.21
N SER A 70 1.61 -9.61 3.03
CA SER A 70 0.83 -9.44 1.80
C SER A 70 -0.38 -10.37 1.74
N GLU A 71 -0.34 -11.49 2.46
CA GLU A 71 -1.44 -12.44 2.52
C GLU A 71 -1.86 -12.72 3.97
N MET A 72 -3.16 -12.67 4.23
CA MET A 72 -3.71 -12.90 5.57
C MET A 72 -3.32 -14.27 6.14
N LYS A 73 -3.22 -15.30 5.30
CA LYS A 73 -2.84 -16.65 5.73
C LYS A 73 -1.49 -16.69 6.45
N CYS A 74 -0.54 -15.81 6.07
CA CYS A 74 0.76 -15.74 6.76
C CYS A 74 0.61 -15.26 8.21
N ILE A 75 -0.33 -14.33 8.45
CA ILE A 75 -0.61 -13.87 9.82
C ILE A 75 -1.34 -14.97 10.61
N LEU A 76 -2.26 -15.71 9.96
CA LEU A 76 -2.96 -16.81 10.61
C LEU A 76 -2.02 -17.92 11.07
N GLU A 77 -1.03 -18.27 10.25
CA GLU A 77 -0.01 -19.29 10.59
C GLU A 77 0.89 -18.87 11.77
N MET A 78 1.08 -17.56 11.96
CA MET A 78 1.88 -17.02 13.06
C MET A 78 1.06 -16.71 14.32
N ALA A 79 -0.24 -16.89 14.29
CA ALA A 79 -1.16 -16.40 15.32
C ALA A 79 -0.79 -16.89 16.72
N ASP A 80 -0.50 -18.18 16.88
CA ASP A 80 -0.13 -18.77 18.18
C ASP A 80 1.20 -18.19 18.70
N GLU A 81 2.18 -18.00 17.83
CA GLU A 81 3.50 -17.47 18.20
C GLU A 81 3.45 -16.02 18.68
N ILE A 82 2.55 -15.22 18.10
CA ILE A 82 2.39 -13.79 18.43
C ILE A 82 1.27 -13.53 19.44
N GLY A 83 0.60 -14.58 19.92
CA GLY A 83 -0.51 -14.45 20.85
C GLY A 83 -1.74 -13.74 20.25
N LEU A 84 -2.01 -13.95 18.96
CA LEU A 84 -3.14 -13.36 18.27
C LEU A 84 -4.38 -14.25 18.38
N GLU A 85 -5.46 -13.72 18.95
CA GLU A 85 -6.74 -14.41 18.98
C GLU A 85 -7.40 -14.42 17.59
N LEU A 86 -7.73 -15.61 17.08
CA LEU A 86 -8.37 -15.79 15.78
C LEU A 86 -9.90 -15.83 15.91
N ASN A 87 -10.48 -14.67 16.19
CA ASN A 87 -11.93 -14.50 16.23
C ASN A 87 -12.47 -14.02 14.88
N LEU A 88 -13.50 -14.67 14.37
CA LEU A 88 -14.20 -14.21 13.18
C LEU A 88 -14.98 -12.93 13.47
N ASP A 89 -14.92 -11.98 12.56
CA ASP A 89 -15.72 -10.76 12.61
C ASP A 89 -17.10 -11.02 11.95
N ARG A 90 -18.15 -11.01 12.80
CA ARG A 90 -19.53 -11.24 12.33
C ARG A 90 -19.96 -10.22 11.28
N ARG A 91 -19.60 -8.94 11.47
CA ARG A 91 -19.96 -7.87 10.54
C ARG A 91 -19.25 -8.04 9.19
N ALA A 92 -17.99 -8.46 9.23
CA ALA A 92 -17.25 -8.76 8.01
C ALA A 92 -17.84 -9.93 7.24
N ILE A 93 -18.37 -10.95 7.96
CA ILE A 93 -19.10 -12.08 7.35
C ILE A 93 -20.39 -11.57 6.70
N GLU A 94 -21.17 -10.74 7.38
CA GLU A 94 -22.39 -10.13 6.82
C GLU A 94 -22.07 -9.34 5.55
N HIS A 95 -21.04 -8.49 5.58
CA HIS A 95 -20.56 -7.77 4.38
C HIS A 95 -20.17 -8.73 3.25
N TYR A 96 -19.46 -9.81 3.57
CA TYR A 96 -19.05 -10.77 2.54
C TYR A 96 -20.25 -11.47 1.88
N VAL A 97 -21.27 -11.81 2.65
CA VAL A 97 -22.50 -12.42 2.12
C VAL A 97 -23.24 -11.44 1.20
N ASP A 98 -23.36 -10.18 1.60
CA ASP A 98 -24.12 -9.17 0.86
C ASP A 98 -23.36 -8.62 -0.36
N LEU A 99 -22.06 -8.37 -0.21
CA LEU A 99 -21.25 -7.64 -1.19
C LEU A 99 -20.30 -8.54 -1.99
N GLN A 100 -20.12 -9.80 -1.58
CA GLN A 100 -19.12 -10.75 -2.10
C GLN A 100 -17.66 -10.31 -1.86
N TYR A 101 -17.45 -9.32 -0.99
CA TYR A 101 -16.14 -8.91 -0.49
C TYR A 101 -16.28 -8.26 0.89
N VAL A 102 -15.16 -8.14 1.60
CA VAL A 102 -15.10 -7.42 2.88
C VAL A 102 -14.52 -6.03 2.64
N PRO A 103 -15.23 -4.94 2.97
CA PRO A 103 -14.71 -3.58 2.83
C PRO A 103 -13.46 -3.33 3.68
N GLU A 104 -12.59 -2.47 3.19
CA GLU A 104 -11.41 -2.00 3.94
C GLU A 104 -11.84 -1.06 5.09
N PRO A 105 -11.13 -1.07 6.21
CA PRO A 105 -9.92 -1.84 6.56
C PRO A 105 -10.19 -3.23 7.13
N GLU A 106 -11.42 -3.70 7.14
CA GLU A 106 -11.84 -4.94 7.78
C GLU A 106 -11.29 -6.18 7.06
N SER A 107 -11.22 -7.29 7.78
CA SER A 107 -11.00 -8.64 7.25
C SER A 107 -11.99 -9.60 7.89
N LEU A 108 -11.99 -10.88 7.50
CA LEU A 108 -12.84 -11.88 8.13
C LEU A 108 -12.46 -12.16 9.60
N HIS A 109 -11.27 -11.73 10.04
CA HIS A 109 -10.78 -11.87 11.42
C HIS A 109 -10.74 -10.51 12.11
N ALA A 110 -11.33 -10.41 13.30
CA ALA A 110 -11.53 -9.17 14.04
C ALA A 110 -10.22 -8.39 14.34
N HIS A 111 -9.12 -9.13 14.55
CA HIS A 111 -7.82 -8.55 14.93
C HIS A 111 -6.84 -8.45 13.75
N ILE A 112 -7.25 -8.83 12.53
CA ILE A 112 -6.44 -8.67 11.32
C ILE A 112 -7.08 -7.59 10.45
N ARG A 113 -6.33 -6.57 10.11
CA ARG A 113 -6.79 -5.46 9.29
C ARG A 113 -6.01 -5.36 7.99
N ARG A 114 -6.63 -4.75 6.99
CA ARG A 114 -5.93 -4.30 5.78
C ARG A 114 -5.46 -2.87 5.95
N VAL A 115 -4.27 -2.58 5.44
CA VAL A 115 -3.90 -1.19 5.18
C VAL A 115 -4.80 -0.69 4.06
N GLU A 116 -5.56 0.39 4.31
CA GLU A 116 -6.46 0.93 3.29
C GLU A 116 -5.71 1.46 2.07
N SER A 117 -6.39 1.44 0.92
CA SER A 117 -5.86 2.01 -0.32
C SER A 117 -5.49 3.48 -0.15
N GLY A 118 -4.29 3.86 -0.59
CA GLY A 118 -3.79 5.23 -0.46
C GLY A 118 -3.59 5.69 0.98
N CYS A 119 -3.33 4.74 1.90
CA CYS A 119 -3.05 5.03 3.30
C CYS A 119 -1.67 4.56 3.73
N THR A 120 -1.17 5.19 4.76
CA THR A 120 -0.02 4.76 5.54
C THR A 120 -0.47 4.31 6.93
N VAL A 121 0.29 3.42 7.54
CA VAL A 121 0.14 2.98 8.92
C VAL A 121 1.46 3.17 9.62
N THR A 122 1.43 3.84 10.75
CA THR A 122 2.61 4.04 11.61
C THR A 122 2.35 3.42 12.97
N LEU A 123 3.31 2.64 13.45
CA LEU A 123 3.26 2.02 14.77
C LEU A 123 4.55 2.33 15.52
N ARG A 124 4.40 2.61 16.81
CA ARG A 124 5.50 2.74 17.76
C ARG A 124 5.23 1.91 18.99
N PRO A 125 6.26 1.40 19.66
CA PRO A 125 6.08 0.66 20.91
C PRO A 125 5.30 1.49 21.95
N GLY A 126 4.19 0.93 22.44
CA GLY A 126 3.37 1.56 23.47
C GLY A 126 2.43 2.68 22.97
N GLU A 127 2.35 2.93 21.68
CA GLU A 127 1.42 3.89 21.08
C GLU A 127 0.34 3.17 20.28
N ASP A 128 -0.79 3.85 20.10
CA ASP A 128 -1.86 3.39 19.22
C ASP A 128 -1.42 3.43 17.75
N VAL A 129 -2.06 2.58 16.94
CA VAL A 129 -1.88 2.56 15.49
C VAL A 129 -2.37 3.87 14.88
N VAL A 130 -1.50 4.56 14.16
CA VAL A 130 -1.85 5.78 13.43
C VAL A 130 -1.98 5.46 11.95
N ALA A 131 -3.21 5.54 11.42
CA ALA A 131 -3.49 5.41 9.99
C ALA A 131 -3.74 6.80 9.39
N GLU A 132 -3.04 7.12 8.29
CA GLU A 132 -3.14 8.41 7.61
C GLU A 132 -3.37 8.20 6.12
N ARG A 133 -4.35 8.89 5.55
CA ARG A 133 -4.63 8.84 4.12
C ARG A 133 -3.78 9.87 3.38
N TYR A 134 -2.86 9.41 2.55
CA TYR A 134 -2.01 10.27 1.72
C TYR A 134 -2.59 10.53 0.33
N PHE A 135 -3.49 9.66 -0.16
CA PHE A 135 -4.10 9.79 -1.47
C PHE A 135 -5.62 9.67 -1.40
N LYS A 136 -6.30 10.62 -2.03
CA LYS A 136 -7.76 10.58 -2.25
C LYS A 136 -8.03 10.92 -3.71
N PRO A 137 -8.61 10.01 -4.49
CA PRO A 137 -8.93 10.29 -5.88
C PRO A 137 -9.90 11.48 -5.97
N ARG A 138 -9.64 12.39 -6.88
CA ARG A 138 -10.50 13.53 -7.17
C ARG A 138 -10.94 13.42 -8.62
N PHE A 139 -12.23 13.50 -8.83
CA PHE A 139 -12.85 13.47 -10.14
C PHE A 139 -13.52 14.83 -10.40
N PRO A 140 -12.74 15.88 -10.73
CA PRO A 140 -13.34 17.16 -11.06
C PRO A 140 -14.13 17.02 -12.34
N VAL A 141 -15.42 17.42 -12.30
CA VAL A 141 -16.22 17.53 -13.50
C VAL A 141 -15.75 18.79 -14.23
N GLN A 142 -14.94 18.64 -15.24
CA GLN A 142 -14.57 19.71 -16.15
C GLN A 142 -15.39 19.58 -17.44
N GLN A 143 -16.05 20.65 -17.84
CA GLN A 143 -16.64 20.70 -19.16
C GLN A 143 -15.52 20.91 -20.18
N VAL A 144 -15.40 19.97 -21.11
CA VAL A 144 -14.47 20.07 -22.23
C VAL A 144 -15.03 21.12 -23.19
N LYS A 145 -14.27 22.16 -23.46
CA LYS A 145 -14.66 23.16 -24.44
C LYS A 145 -14.52 22.59 -25.85
N GLN A 146 -15.38 23.05 -26.74
CA GLN A 146 -15.32 22.65 -28.16
C GLN A 146 -13.96 23.02 -28.74
N GLY A 147 -13.27 22.01 -29.32
CA GLY A 147 -11.92 22.14 -29.88
C GLY A 147 -10.77 21.69 -28.94
N GLU A 148 -11.05 21.37 -27.66
CA GLU A 148 -10.06 20.85 -26.74
C GLU A 148 -10.01 19.30 -26.69
N GLU A 149 -10.90 18.63 -27.41
CA GLU A 149 -11.06 17.17 -27.38
C GLU A 149 -9.77 16.45 -27.80
N GLN A 150 -9.10 16.94 -28.85
CA GLN A 150 -7.85 16.32 -29.31
C GLN A 150 -6.73 16.43 -28.29
N GLN A 151 -6.65 17.54 -27.56
CA GLN A 151 -5.65 17.69 -26.48
C GLN A 151 -5.95 16.75 -25.33
N LEU A 152 -7.24 16.55 -25.00
CA LEU A 152 -7.67 15.61 -23.98
C LEU A 152 -7.33 14.17 -24.39
N PHE A 153 -7.62 13.79 -25.64
CA PHE A 153 -7.24 12.46 -26.16
C PHE A 153 -5.75 12.21 -26.12
N ASN A 154 -4.93 13.19 -26.51
CA ASN A 154 -3.48 13.07 -26.42
C ASN A 154 -3.00 12.87 -24.99
N ARG A 155 -3.53 13.62 -24.02
CA ARG A 155 -3.21 13.46 -22.59
C ARG A 155 -3.62 12.09 -22.04
N ILE A 156 -4.79 11.58 -22.47
CA ILE A 156 -5.23 10.24 -22.08
C ILE A 156 -4.29 9.18 -22.67
N ALA A 157 -3.93 9.31 -23.96
CA ALA A 157 -3.02 8.39 -24.60
C ALA A 157 -1.64 8.37 -23.94
N GLU A 158 -1.07 9.52 -23.65
CA GLU A 158 0.20 9.65 -22.91
C GLU A 158 0.14 9.03 -21.51
N ALA A 159 -0.96 9.25 -20.80
CA ALA A 159 -1.15 8.67 -19.47
C ALA A 159 -1.26 7.13 -19.53
N LEU A 160 -2.01 6.59 -20.49
CA LEU A 160 -2.16 5.16 -20.70
C LEU A 160 -0.83 4.51 -21.11
N GLU A 161 -0.09 5.15 -22.01
CA GLU A 161 1.22 4.66 -22.45
C GLU A 161 2.21 4.62 -21.27
N ALA A 162 2.26 5.67 -20.47
CA ALA A 162 3.11 5.73 -19.28
C ALA A 162 2.80 4.63 -18.26
N VAL A 163 1.51 4.32 -18.02
CA VAL A 163 1.09 3.24 -17.13
C VAL A 163 1.40 1.88 -17.75
N SER A 164 1.08 1.68 -19.02
CA SER A 164 1.34 0.42 -19.74
C SER A 164 2.83 0.09 -19.78
N TYR A 165 3.67 1.07 -20.05
CA TYR A 165 5.12 0.88 -20.04
C TYR A 165 5.63 0.46 -18.66
N THR A 166 5.13 1.07 -17.61
CA THR A 166 5.55 0.78 -16.23
C THR A 166 5.08 -0.60 -15.73
N HIS A 167 3.90 -1.05 -16.14
CA HIS A 167 3.25 -2.21 -15.54
C HIS A 167 3.12 -3.42 -16.46
N LEU A 168 3.12 -3.22 -17.79
CA LEU A 168 2.86 -4.28 -18.77
C LEU A 168 4.09 -4.66 -19.60
N THR A 169 5.13 -3.84 -19.62
CA THR A 169 6.40 -4.25 -20.21
C THR A 169 7.10 -5.20 -19.26
N LEU A 170 7.02 -6.49 -19.54
CA LEU A 170 7.94 -7.45 -18.93
C LEU A 170 9.36 -6.98 -19.23
N PRO A 171 10.29 -7.04 -18.26
CA PRO A 171 11.71 -6.79 -18.53
C PRO A 171 12.24 -7.92 -19.42
N THR A 172 11.98 -7.84 -20.71
CA THR A 172 12.44 -8.79 -21.73
C THR A 172 13.96 -8.82 -21.88
N LYS A 173 14.69 -8.01 -21.13
CA LYS A 173 16.15 -7.98 -21.11
C LYS A 173 16.82 -8.93 -20.13
N ARG A 174 16.08 -9.83 -19.47
CA ARG A 174 16.65 -10.83 -18.53
C ARG A 174 16.44 -12.28 -18.93
N ILE A 175 16.15 -12.55 -20.20
CA ILE A 175 16.18 -13.91 -20.74
C ILE A 175 17.18 -13.94 -21.87
N VAL A 176 18.43 -13.87 -21.55
CA VAL A 176 19.56 -14.49 -22.29
C VAL A 176 20.65 -14.76 -21.26
#